data_6cd38f56e876c631146d14d11a8f5b1c
#
_entry.id   6cd38f56e876c631146d14d11a8f5b1c
#
_cell.length_a   1.000
_cell.length_b   1.000
_cell.length_c   1.000
_cell.angle_alpha   90.00
_cell.angle_beta   90.00
_cell.angle_gamma   90.00
#
_symmetry.space_group_name_H-M   'P 1'
#
loop_
_entity.id
_entity.type
_entity.pdbx_description
1 polymer ?
#
loop_
_entity_poly.entity_id
_entity_poly.type
_entity_poly.pdbx_seq_one_letter_code
_entity_poly.pdbx_strand_id
1 'polypeptide(L)'
;MGGRVMVLWLAAVVAGSAAGDSKGEANQAARKELQSGQGFAAKFPGDAKIAQHPAVIFADNYEEGALAARWDEARNKKSVLSLVKVGDGPVGVRSLRVEAHLGKDTGGGMTKWFKPVPTLFVRFYTRFDGKCGYVHHFVTLRANKSLQGGDRWSGVGGAGIKPKGDDRFSTALEPWGDWGRNAAPGKWNFYSYWHEMSPAPDKKYWGNGFRPAKQANIVKGKWICCEFMLKENTPGKHDGEQAFWIDGELRGHWKEINWRKSPTLHANALTVEAYITDRWTKIPVNVLYFDNLVIAKEYVGPSGR
;
A
#
# COMPACT_ATOMS: atom_id res chain seq x y z
N MET A 1 11.93 7.69 74.58
CA MET A 1 10.63 7.18 74.95
C MET A 1 9.65 7.64 73.89
N GLY A 2 9.33 6.80 72.92
CA GLY A 2 8.50 7.14 71.78
C GLY A 2 7.43 6.08 71.60
N GLY A 3 6.19 6.44 71.89
CA GLY A 3 5.03 5.56 71.73
C GLY A 3 4.58 5.48 70.29
N ARG A 4 4.47 4.26 69.75
CA ARG A 4 3.82 3.95 68.47
C ARG A 4 2.32 3.83 68.69
N VAL A 5 1.56 4.67 67.99
CA VAL A 5 0.11 4.52 67.87
C VAL A 5 -0.22 3.67 66.67
N MET A 6 -0.86 2.54 66.91
CA MET A 6 -1.32 1.57 65.94
C MET A 6 -2.79 1.92 65.63
N VAL A 7 -3.10 2.32 64.41
CA VAL A 7 -4.48 2.57 63.97
C VAL A 7 -4.97 1.33 63.24
N LEU A 8 -5.94 0.64 63.85
CA LEU A 8 -6.72 -0.43 63.23
C LEU A 8 -7.79 0.18 62.32
N TRP A 9 -7.81 -0.26 61.07
CA TRP A 9 -8.95 -0.03 60.18
C TRP A 9 -9.88 -1.26 60.17
N LEU A 10 -11.11 -1.05 60.63
CA LEU A 10 -12.20 -2.02 60.47
C LEU A 10 -12.68 -2.02 59.04
N ALA A 11 -12.69 -3.20 58.42
CA ALA A 11 -13.33 -3.41 57.10
C ALA A 11 -14.85 -3.65 57.34
N ALA A 12 -15.67 -2.76 56.81
CA ALA A 12 -17.10 -2.97 56.69
C ALA A 12 -17.41 -3.72 55.41
N VAL A 13 -17.94 -4.94 55.56
CA VAL A 13 -18.47 -5.74 54.46
C VAL A 13 -19.88 -5.24 54.15
N VAL A 14 -20.06 -4.59 52.98
CA VAL A 14 -21.38 -4.29 52.43
C VAL A 14 -21.71 -5.35 51.39
N ALA A 15 -22.67 -6.21 51.73
CA ALA A 15 -23.28 -7.10 50.78
C ALA A 15 -24.23 -6.34 49.88
N GLY A 16 -23.81 -6.11 48.63
CA GLY A 16 -24.62 -5.53 47.55
C GLY A 16 -25.08 -6.66 46.60
N SER A 17 -26.35 -6.81 46.50
CA SER A 17 -27.07 -7.74 45.66
C SER A 17 -26.72 -7.59 44.18
N ALA A 18 -26.39 -8.69 43.52
CA ALA A 18 -26.27 -8.81 42.07
C ALA A 18 -27.66 -8.65 41.41
N ALA A 19 -27.86 -7.50 40.75
CA ALA A 19 -28.88 -7.38 39.72
C ALA A 19 -28.19 -7.40 38.39
N GLY A 20 -28.54 -8.37 37.55
CA GLY A 20 -27.84 -8.68 36.32
C GLY A 20 -27.87 -7.58 35.29
N ASP A 21 -26.70 -7.32 34.71
CA ASP A 21 -26.55 -6.64 33.44
C ASP A 21 -26.28 -7.65 32.34
N SER A 22 -27.35 -8.23 31.83
CA SER A 22 -27.34 -9.10 30.64
C SER A 22 -27.54 -8.32 29.34
N LYS A 23 -26.80 -7.22 29.14
CA LYS A 23 -26.85 -6.40 27.90
C LYS A 23 -25.49 -6.07 27.30
N GLY A 24 -24.42 -6.79 27.64
CA GLY A 24 -23.06 -6.55 27.14
C GLY A 24 -22.51 -7.60 26.16
N GLU A 25 -23.19 -8.73 25.93
CA GLU A 25 -22.63 -9.86 25.18
C GLU A 25 -23.12 -10.03 23.73
N ALA A 26 -23.89 -9.12 23.19
CA ALA A 26 -24.41 -9.21 21.83
C ALA A 26 -23.81 -8.12 20.94
N ASN A 27 -22.53 -8.18 20.60
CA ASN A 27 -21.97 -7.67 19.33
C ASN A 27 -20.43 -7.85 19.19
N GLN A 28 -19.87 -8.94 19.65
CA GLN A 28 -18.61 -9.43 19.10
C GLN A 28 -18.93 -10.39 17.93
N ALA A 29 -19.52 -9.85 16.85
CA ALA A 29 -19.45 -10.53 15.57
C ALA A 29 -17.95 -10.76 15.31
N ALA A 30 -17.53 -12.01 15.26
CA ALA A 30 -16.15 -12.43 15.08
C ALA A 30 -15.55 -11.61 13.94
N ARG A 31 -14.70 -10.64 14.26
CA ARG A 31 -14.00 -9.81 13.27
C ARG A 31 -13.13 -10.77 12.49
N LYS A 32 -13.55 -11.13 11.28
CA LYS A 32 -12.82 -12.04 10.40
C LYS A 32 -11.42 -11.48 10.25
N GLU A 33 -10.43 -12.21 10.75
CA GLU A 33 -9.03 -11.85 10.55
C GLU A 33 -8.73 -11.81 9.05
N LEU A 34 -7.85 -10.91 8.65
CA LEU A 34 -7.42 -10.85 7.26
C LEU A 34 -6.64 -12.13 6.92
N GLN A 35 -6.93 -12.67 5.75
CA GLN A 35 -6.24 -13.85 5.22
C GLN A 35 -4.74 -13.57 5.10
N SER A 36 -3.91 -14.56 5.36
CA SER A 36 -2.45 -14.56 5.18
C SER A 36 -1.98 -15.86 4.55
N GLY A 37 -0.75 -15.90 4.09
CA GLY A 37 -0.18 -17.06 3.41
C GLY A 37 -0.69 -17.20 1.98
N GLN A 38 -1.23 -18.36 1.65
CA GLN A 38 -1.74 -18.62 0.31
C GLN A 38 -3.08 -17.94 0.08
N GLY A 39 -3.21 -17.25 -1.06
CA GLY A 39 -4.45 -16.70 -1.55
C GLY A 39 -4.97 -17.50 -2.75
N PHE A 40 -5.88 -16.89 -3.54
CA PHE A 40 -6.40 -17.59 -4.72
C PHE A 40 -5.33 -17.82 -5.80
N ALA A 41 -4.22 -17.04 -5.81
CA ALA A 41 -3.10 -17.23 -6.73
C ALA A 41 -2.45 -18.62 -6.61
N ALA A 42 -2.56 -19.28 -5.47
CA ALA A 42 -2.08 -20.66 -5.30
C ALA A 42 -2.73 -21.68 -6.27
N LYS A 43 -3.91 -21.36 -6.80
CA LYS A 43 -4.61 -22.18 -7.83
C LYS A 43 -4.13 -21.90 -9.26
N PHE A 44 -3.23 -20.96 -9.44
CA PHE A 44 -2.71 -20.51 -10.73
C PHE A 44 -1.18 -20.58 -10.72
N PRO A 45 -0.57 -21.80 -10.86
CA PRO A 45 0.88 -21.93 -10.87
C PRO A 45 1.50 -20.96 -11.88
N GLY A 46 2.50 -20.23 -11.43
CA GLY A 46 3.11 -19.21 -12.28
C GLY A 46 2.18 -18.10 -12.71
N ASP A 47 1.10 -17.83 -11.98
CA ASP A 47 0.02 -16.89 -12.36
C ASP A 47 -0.59 -17.17 -13.76
N ALA A 48 -0.37 -18.36 -14.30
CA ALA A 48 -0.92 -18.72 -15.60
C ALA A 48 -2.44 -18.58 -15.58
N LYS A 49 -2.97 -17.74 -16.49
CA LYS A 49 -4.41 -17.48 -16.62
C LYS A 49 -5.07 -16.82 -15.38
N ILE A 50 -4.32 -16.27 -14.44
CA ILE A 50 -4.86 -15.62 -13.24
C ILE A 50 -5.86 -14.50 -13.59
N ALA A 51 -5.68 -13.84 -14.74
CA ALA A 51 -6.60 -12.82 -15.25
C ALA A 51 -8.03 -13.36 -15.53
N GLN A 52 -8.22 -14.67 -15.60
CA GLN A 52 -9.53 -15.29 -15.80
C GLN A 52 -10.30 -15.50 -14.48
N HIS A 53 -9.64 -15.32 -13.32
CA HIS A 53 -10.32 -15.42 -12.02
C HIS A 53 -11.33 -14.28 -11.85
N PRO A 54 -12.59 -14.55 -11.43
CA PRO A 54 -13.67 -13.53 -11.39
C PRO A 54 -13.42 -12.38 -10.40
N ALA A 55 -12.53 -12.56 -9.43
CA ALA A 55 -12.11 -11.49 -8.54
C ALA A 55 -11.08 -10.53 -9.19
N VAL A 56 -10.41 -10.92 -10.28
CA VAL A 56 -9.37 -10.11 -10.90
C VAL A 56 -9.99 -9.00 -11.75
N ILE A 57 -9.53 -7.78 -11.51
CA ILE A 57 -9.90 -6.57 -12.26
C ILE A 57 -8.89 -6.31 -13.37
N PHE A 58 -7.60 -6.50 -13.06
CA PHE A 58 -6.51 -6.31 -13.99
C PHE A 58 -5.32 -7.20 -13.59
N ALA A 59 -4.60 -7.73 -14.57
CA ALA A 59 -3.35 -8.43 -14.35
C ALA A 59 -2.38 -8.16 -15.49
N ASP A 60 -1.10 -8.01 -15.16
CA ASP A 60 -0.01 -7.93 -16.12
C ASP A 60 1.21 -8.68 -15.57
N ASN A 61 1.62 -9.73 -16.26
CA ASN A 61 2.80 -10.52 -15.94
C ASN A 61 4.01 -10.14 -16.82
N TYR A 62 3.86 -9.12 -17.64
CA TYR A 62 4.87 -8.59 -18.56
C TYR A 62 5.43 -9.59 -19.60
N GLU A 63 4.87 -10.79 -19.70
CA GLU A 63 5.32 -11.82 -20.64
C GLU A 63 4.87 -11.57 -22.08
N GLU A 64 3.74 -10.91 -22.26
CA GLU A 64 3.10 -10.73 -23.55
C GLU A 64 3.10 -9.28 -24.01
N GLY A 65 3.19 -9.09 -25.33
CA GLY A 65 3.02 -7.80 -25.96
C GLY A 65 4.20 -6.83 -25.77
N ALA A 66 3.97 -5.60 -26.19
CA ALA A 66 4.91 -4.50 -26.04
C ALA A 66 4.79 -3.87 -24.64
N LEU A 67 5.84 -3.18 -24.22
CA LEU A 67 5.84 -2.37 -22.99
C LEU A 67 4.59 -1.48 -22.91
N ALA A 68 3.89 -1.55 -21.80
CA ALA A 68 2.67 -0.82 -21.50
C ALA A 68 1.47 -1.13 -22.41
N ALA A 69 1.45 -2.21 -23.16
CA ALA A 69 0.34 -2.57 -24.06
C ALA A 69 -1.01 -2.75 -23.30
N ARG A 70 -0.95 -3.16 -22.04
CA ARG A 70 -2.13 -3.36 -21.16
C ARG A 70 -2.48 -2.15 -20.29
N TRP A 71 -1.63 -1.12 -20.29
CA TRP A 71 -1.76 0.08 -19.46
C TRP A 71 -2.38 1.23 -20.26
N ASP A 72 -3.08 2.09 -19.57
CA ASP A 72 -3.77 3.21 -20.20
C ASP A 72 -2.85 4.43 -20.41
N GLU A 73 -1.78 4.52 -19.59
CA GLU A 73 -0.79 5.60 -19.67
C GLU A 73 0.60 5.08 -19.29
N ALA A 74 1.63 5.64 -19.92
CA ALA A 74 3.02 5.34 -19.58
C ALA A 74 3.89 6.62 -19.72
N ARG A 75 4.50 7.03 -18.60
CA ARG A 75 5.40 8.19 -18.52
C ARG A 75 6.84 7.75 -18.64
N ASN A 76 7.63 8.48 -19.42
CA ASN A 76 9.06 8.21 -19.68
C ASN A 76 9.31 6.78 -20.21
N LYS A 77 8.39 6.29 -21.02
CA LYS A 77 8.42 4.93 -21.59
C LYS A 77 9.72 4.62 -22.34
N LYS A 78 10.29 5.63 -23.02
CA LYS A 78 11.46 5.41 -23.89
C LYS A 78 12.79 5.43 -23.15
N SER A 79 12.88 6.15 -22.03
CA SER A 79 14.14 6.43 -21.35
C SER A 79 14.30 5.73 -20.01
N VAL A 80 13.17 5.40 -19.36
CA VAL A 80 13.18 4.84 -17.99
C VAL A 80 12.62 3.43 -17.93
N LEU A 81 11.61 3.12 -18.75
CA LEU A 81 10.90 1.83 -18.68
C LEU A 81 11.37 0.89 -19.78
N SER A 82 11.60 -0.36 -19.44
CA SER A 82 11.92 -1.43 -20.40
C SER A 82 11.40 -2.78 -19.93
N LEU A 83 11.13 -3.68 -20.88
CA LEU A 83 10.91 -5.10 -20.60
C LEU A 83 12.24 -5.83 -20.77
N VAL A 84 12.67 -6.56 -19.76
CA VAL A 84 13.94 -7.28 -19.75
C VAL A 84 13.74 -8.73 -19.35
N LYS A 85 14.58 -9.61 -19.89
CA LYS A 85 14.65 -11.00 -19.42
C LYS A 85 15.37 -11.03 -18.08
N VAL A 86 14.79 -11.72 -17.12
CA VAL A 86 15.38 -11.97 -15.80
C VAL A 86 15.38 -13.48 -15.57
N GLY A 87 16.57 -14.06 -15.42
CA GLY A 87 16.71 -15.52 -15.28
C GLY A 87 16.23 -16.07 -13.94
N ASP A 88 15.98 -15.21 -12.96
CA ASP A 88 15.57 -15.51 -11.60
C ASP A 88 14.24 -14.84 -11.22
N GLY A 89 13.37 -14.58 -12.20
CA GLY A 89 12.06 -14.00 -11.98
C GLY A 89 11.19 -14.84 -11.02
N PRO A 90 10.25 -14.22 -10.33
CA PRO A 90 9.35 -14.94 -9.42
C PRO A 90 8.48 -15.90 -10.23
N VAL A 91 8.12 -15.49 -11.43
CA VAL A 91 7.30 -16.22 -12.38
C VAL A 91 7.61 -15.73 -13.79
N GLY A 92 7.79 -16.64 -14.74
CA GLY A 92 8.03 -16.28 -16.14
C GLY A 92 9.47 -15.88 -16.44
N VAL A 93 9.67 -15.12 -17.51
CA VAL A 93 10.99 -14.81 -18.07
C VAL A 93 11.24 -13.32 -18.16
N ARG A 94 10.19 -12.50 -18.30
CA ARG A 94 10.28 -11.06 -18.51
C ARG A 94 9.74 -10.29 -17.32
N SER A 95 10.34 -9.14 -17.05
CA SER A 95 9.87 -8.22 -16.01
C SER A 95 9.96 -6.78 -16.49
N LEU A 96 9.17 -5.89 -15.90
CA LEU A 96 9.31 -4.45 -16.07
C LEU A 96 10.55 -3.99 -15.31
N ARG A 97 11.51 -3.39 -16.02
CA ARG A 97 12.66 -2.69 -15.44
C ARG A 97 12.40 -1.19 -15.45
N VAL A 98 12.61 -0.56 -14.30
CA VAL A 98 12.60 0.89 -14.13
C VAL A 98 14.03 1.33 -13.84
N GLU A 99 14.60 2.19 -14.70
CA GLU A 99 15.95 2.73 -14.55
C GLU A 99 15.89 4.24 -14.49
N ALA A 100 16.03 4.80 -13.29
CA ALA A 100 15.97 6.22 -13.04
C ALA A 100 17.37 6.84 -12.91
N HIS A 101 17.60 7.95 -13.58
CA HIS A 101 18.87 8.68 -13.63
C HIS A 101 18.75 10.03 -12.95
N LEU A 102 19.63 10.34 -11.98
CA LEU A 102 19.67 11.67 -11.36
C LEU A 102 19.99 12.77 -12.39
N GLY A 103 19.28 13.89 -12.27
CA GLY A 103 19.50 15.07 -13.08
C GLY A 103 18.94 14.99 -14.51
N LYS A 104 18.46 13.83 -14.97
CA LYS A 104 17.88 13.67 -16.31
C LYS A 104 16.54 12.93 -16.23
N ASP A 105 16.52 11.66 -16.52
CA ASP A 105 15.31 10.83 -16.53
C ASP A 105 15.06 10.27 -15.11
N THR A 106 14.64 11.14 -14.18
CA THR A 106 14.58 10.85 -12.74
C THR A 106 13.52 9.86 -12.33
N GLY A 107 12.63 9.46 -13.24
CA GLY A 107 11.61 8.46 -12.95
C GLY A 107 10.61 8.27 -14.06
N GLY A 108 9.88 7.20 -13.97
CA GLY A 108 8.82 6.81 -14.90
C GLY A 108 7.82 5.88 -14.24
N GLY A 109 6.73 5.63 -14.94
CA GLY A 109 5.69 4.75 -14.42
C GLY A 109 4.56 4.52 -15.40
N MET A 110 3.65 3.64 -15.03
CA MET A 110 2.47 3.29 -15.80
C MET A 110 1.23 3.39 -14.94
N THR A 111 0.13 3.85 -15.53
CA THR A 111 -1.15 4.01 -14.84
C THR A 111 -2.22 3.18 -15.53
N LYS A 112 -3.00 2.48 -14.70
CA LYS A 112 -4.22 1.77 -15.08
C LYS A 112 -5.40 2.37 -14.38
N TRP A 113 -6.40 2.83 -15.16
CA TRP A 113 -7.70 3.19 -14.62
C TRP A 113 -8.63 1.98 -14.68
N PHE A 114 -9.50 1.86 -13.68
CA PHE A 114 -10.42 0.74 -13.59
C PHE A 114 -11.74 1.15 -12.93
N LYS A 115 -12.76 0.35 -13.20
CA LYS A 115 -14.06 0.53 -12.56
C LYS A 115 -13.94 0.29 -11.06
N PRO A 116 -14.36 1.24 -10.20
CA PRO A 116 -14.12 1.14 -8.76
C PRO A 116 -14.91 0.00 -8.10
N VAL A 117 -14.34 -0.51 -7.01
CA VAL A 117 -14.98 -1.46 -6.10
C VAL A 117 -14.64 -1.08 -4.66
N PRO A 118 -15.50 -1.42 -3.67
CA PRO A 118 -15.33 -0.94 -2.28
C PRO A 118 -14.07 -1.46 -1.59
N THR A 119 -13.56 -2.62 -2.00
CA THR A 119 -12.35 -3.22 -1.46
C THR A 119 -11.47 -3.70 -2.59
N LEU A 120 -10.21 -3.28 -2.54
CA LEU A 120 -9.19 -3.58 -3.53
C LEU A 120 -8.00 -4.25 -2.87
N PHE A 121 -7.45 -5.25 -3.55
CA PHE A 121 -6.17 -5.86 -3.25
C PHE A 121 -5.26 -5.64 -4.46
N VAL A 122 -4.02 -5.28 -4.20
CA VAL A 122 -2.99 -5.11 -5.23
C VAL A 122 -1.79 -5.96 -4.85
N ARG A 123 -1.53 -7.01 -5.61
CA ARG A 123 -0.36 -7.86 -5.45
C ARG A 123 0.62 -7.61 -6.59
N PHE A 124 1.89 -7.50 -6.28
CA PHE A 124 2.99 -7.38 -7.24
C PHE A 124 4.27 -7.97 -6.66
N TYR A 125 5.16 -8.39 -7.54
CA TYR A 125 6.53 -8.69 -7.16
C TYR A 125 7.43 -7.50 -7.49
N THR A 126 8.46 -7.31 -6.67
CA THR A 126 9.47 -6.28 -6.90
C THR A 126 10.85 -6.75 -6.48
N ARG A 127 11.88 -6.24 -7.17
CA ARG A 127 13.29 -6.46 -6.82
C ARG A 127 14.05 -5.15 -7.00
N PHE A 128 14.79 -4.76 -5.98
CA PHE A 128 15.71 -3.63 -6.05
C PHE A 128 17.09 -4.13 -6.45
N ASP A 129 17.72 -3.48 -7.43
CA ASP A 129 19.12 -3.77 -7.78
C ASP A 129 20.04 -3.58 -6.57
N GLY A 130 21.13 -4.33 -6.52
CA GLY A 130 22.09 -4.27 -5.41
C GLY A 130 22.66 -2.86 -5.13
N LYS A 131 22.72 -2.01 -6.15
CA LYS A 131 23.19 -0.62 -6.05
C LYS A 131 22.04 0.40 -5.91
N CYS A 132 20.77 -0.03 -5.89
CA CYS A 132 19.64 0.87 -5.79
C CYS A 132 19.67 1.65 -4.46
N GLY A 133 19.47 2.98 -4.54
CA GLY A 133 19.34 3.88 -3.41
C GLY A 133 17.90 4.04 -2.96
N TYR A 134 17.58 5.22 -2.39
CA TYR A 134 16.22 5.56 -2.03
C TYR A 134 15.42 5.93 -3.26
N VAL A 135 14.20 5.41 -3.36
CA VAL A 135 13.22 5.71 -4.40
C VAL A 135 11.94 6.23 -3.75
N HIS A 136 11.18 7.01 -4.52
CA HIS A 136 9.91 7.58 -4.07
C HIS A 136 8.79 7.21 -5.02
N HIS A 137 7.57 7.28 -4.50
CA HIS A 137 6.34 6.91 -5.18
C HIS A 137 6.50 5.56 -5.87
N PHE A 138 5.85 4.57 -5.35
CA PHE A 138 6.10 3.20 -5.76
C PHE A 138 4.85 2.61 -6.39
N VAL A 139 4.03 1.92 -5.62
CA VAL A 139 2.77 1.38 -6.10
C VAL A 139 1.63 2.06 -5.37
N THR A 140 0.88 2.89 -6.09
CA THR A 140 -0.07 3.84 -5.52
C THR A 140 -1.47 3.60 -6.05
N LEU A 141 -2.43 3.33 -5.15
CA LEU A 141 -3.86 3.47 -5.43
C LEU A 141 -4.27 4.93 -5.29
N ARG A 142 -5.02 5.43 -6.27
CA ARG A 142 -5.52 6.80 -6.31
C ARG A 142 -7.03 6.83 -6.51
N ALA A 143 -7.69 7.71 -5.77
CA ALA A 143 -9.07 8.09 -6.03
C ALA A 143 -9.08 9.36 -6.87
N ASN A 144 -9.75 9.30 -8.00
CA ASN A 144 -9.99 10.42 -8.89
C ASN A 144 -11.50 10.70 -8.97
N LYS A 145 -11.88 11.95 -9.23
CA LYS A 145 -13.29 12.37 -9.30
C LYS A 145 -14.08 11.57 -10.33
N SER A 146 -13.46 11.26 -11.47
CA SER A 146 -14.08 10.42 -12.51
C SER A 146 -12.99 9.69 -13.31
N LEU A 147 -13.42 8.81 -14.22
CA LEU A 147 -12.53 8.14 -15.19
C LEU A 147 -12.43 8.91 -16.51
N GLN A 148 -13.05 10.09 -16.62
CA GLN A 148 -13.17 10.84 -17.87
C GLN A 148 -12.46 12.19 -17.79
N GLY A 149 -12.00 12.67 -18.95
CA GLY A 149 -11.42 13.99 -19.11
C GLY A 149 -10.26 14.29 -18.17
N GLY A 150 -10.13 15.51 -17.70
CA GLY A 150 -9.12 15.95 -16.75
C GLY A 150 -9.32 15.38 -15.34
N ASP A 151 -10.55 15.03 -14.97
CA ASP A 151 -10.89 14.53 -13.64
C ASP A 151 -10.27 13.16 -13.32
N ARG A 152 -9.92 12.38 -14.35
CA ARG A 152 -9.17 11.11 -14.17
C ARG A 152 -7.77 11.31 -13.59
N TRP A 153 -7.28 12.54 -13.52
CA TRP A 153 -5.99 12.93 -12.96
C TRP A 153 -6.10 13.69 -11.64
N SER A 154 -7.32 13.90 -11.10
CA SER A 154 -7.52 14.70 -9.89
C SER A 154 -6.79 14.16 -8.65
N GLY A 155 -6.45 12.88 -8.63
CA GLY A 155 -5.62 12.24 -7.59
C GLY A 155 -4.13 12.50 -7.68
N VAL A 156 -3.66 13.27 -8.69
CA VAL A 156 -2.25 13.55 -8.95
C VAL A 156 -1.93 15.02 -8.66
N GLY A 157 -0.69 15.32 -8.27
CA GLY A 157 -0.22 16.70 -8.13
C GLY A 157 -0.65 17.43 -6.85
N GLY A 158 -1.20 16.71 -5.88
CA GLY A 158 -1.67 17.28 -4.61
C GLY A 158 -0.63 17.37 -3.50
N ALA A 159 0.66 17.25 -3.78
CA ALA A 159 1.73 17.33 -2.79
C ALA A 159 1.72 18.66 -2.04
N GLY A 160 1.76 18.62 -0.72
CA GLY A 160 1.67 19.80 0.14
C GLY A 160 0.28 20.37 0.36
N ILE A 161 -0.76 19.84 -0.32
CA ILE A 161 -2.15 20.30 -0.25
C ILE A 161 -3.04 19.24 0.39
N LYS A 162 -3.81 19.63 1.39
CA LYS A 162 -4.77 18.74 2.07
C LYS A 162 -5.92 18.35 1.12
N PRO A 163 -6.22 17.05 0.95
CA PRO A 163 -7.44 16.62 0.29
C PRO A 163 -8.68 17.13 1.01
N LYS A 164 -9.77 17.34 0.27
CA LYS A 164 -11.04 17.84 0.82
C LYS A 164 -12.01 16.73 1.21
N GLY A 165 -11.79 15.52 0.71
CA GLY A 165 -12.64 14.34 0.95
C GLY A 165 -13.69 14.09 -0.14
N ASP A 166 -13.79 14.98 -1.10
CA ASP A 166 -14.62 14.89 -2.31
C ASP A 166 -13.81 15.06 -3.61
N ASP A 167 -12.53 15.40 -3.47
CA ASP A 167 -11.64 15.67 -4.60
C ASP A 167 -10.68 14.53 -4.91
N ARG A 168 -10.06 13.95 -3.88
CA ARG A 168 -9.09 12.87 -4.01
C ARG A 168 -8.73 12.23 -2.67
N PHE A 169 -8.19 11.04 -2.73
CA PHE A 169 -7.33 10.42 -1.73
C PHE A 169 -6.34 9.46 -2.43
N SER A 170 -5.29 9.06 -1.75
CA SER A 170 -4.36 8.06 -2.27
C SER A 170 -3.64 7.34 -1.15
N THR A 171 -3.21 6.12 -1.41
CA THR A 171 -2.28 5.38 -0.57
C THR A 171 -1.28 4.62 -1.42
N ALA A 172 -0.01 4.73 -1.07
CA ALA A 172 1.09 4.02 -1.72
C ALA A 172 1.73 3.04 -0.75
N LEU A 173 1.97 1.81 -1.18
CA LEU A 173 2.94 0.95 -0.52
C LEU A 173 4.31 1.24 -1.12
N GLU A 174 5.23 1.78 -0.31
CA GLU A 174 6.53 2.25 -0.78
C GLU A 174 7.66 2.00 0.24
N PRO A 175 8.92 1.98 -0.22
CA PRO A 175 10.07 1.99 0.67
C PRO A 175 10.19 3.34 1.40
N TRP A 176 10.55 3.29 2.67
CA TRP A 176 10.80 4.49 3.48
C TRP A 176 12.18 4.47 4.15
N GLY A 177 13.03 5.41 3.74
CA GLY A 177 14.38 5.55 4.25
C GLY A 177 14.49 6.21 5.63
N ASP A 178 13.40 6.76 6.17
CA ASP A 178 13.35 7.46 7.45
C ASP A 178 14.49 8.49 7.62
N TRP A 179 14.61 9.38 6.63
CA TRP A 179 15.64 10.44 6.61
C TRP A 179 17.07 9.89 6.70
N GLY A 180 17.31 8.71 6.13
CA GLY A 180 18.61 8.04 6.15
C GLY A 180 18.85 7.14 7.35
N ARG A 181 17.91 7.01 8.29
CA ARG A 181 18.03 6.09 9.43
C ARG A 181 17.87 4.61 9.04
N ASN A 182 17.10 4.33 8.01
CA ASN A 182 16.98 3.00 7.43
C ASN A 182 17.92 2.88 6.23
N ALA A 183 18.66 1.76 6.14
CA ALA A 183 19.50 1.48 4.96
C ALA A 183 18.64 1.43 3.69
N ALA A 184 19.14 2.00 2.58
CA ALA A 184 18.43 2.02 1.31
C ALA A 184 18.11 0.60 0.78
N PRO A 185 16.94 0.38 0.19
CA PRO A 185 15.91 1.35 -0.17
C PRO A 185 15.00 1.75 1.00
N GLY A 186 15.10 1.16 2.19
CA GLY A 186 14.36 1.48 3.38
C GLY A 186 13.54 0.31 3.93
N LYS A 187 12.44 0.63 4.61
CA LYS A 187 11.44 -0.32 5.13
C LYS A 187 10.10 -0.06 4.48
N TRP A 188 9.23 -1.06 4.44
CA TRP A 188 7.89 -0.90 3.87
C TRP A 188 7.04 0.04 4.72
N ASN A 189 6.29 0.90 4.04
CA ASN A 189 5.46 1.94 4.64
C ASN A 189 4.28 2.23 3.73
N PHE A 190 3.10 2.52 4.29
CA PHE A 190 2.11 3.27 3.54
C PHE A 190 2.42 4.76 3.61
N TYR A 191 2.28 5.43 2.48
CA TYR A 191 2.34 6.87 2.35
C TYR A 191 1.01 7.36 1.78
N SER A 192 0.18 7.96 2.65
CA SER A 192 -1.22 8.18 2.35
C SER A 192 -1.63 9.64 2.44
N TYR A 193 -2.53 10.04 1.55
CA TYR A 193 -3.18 11.36 1.52
C TYR A 193 -4.69 11.18 1.65
N TRP A 194 -5.30 11.82 2.63
CA TRP A 194 -6.74 11.88 2.82
C TRP A 194 -7.14 13.14 3.59
N HIS A 195 -8.42 13.46 3.65
CA HIS A 195 -8.89 14.73 4.19
C HIS A 195 -8.71 14.92 5.71
N GLU A 196 -8.41 13.87 6.46
CA GLU A 196 -8.13 13.94 7.90
C GLU A 196 -6.63 13.79 8.23
N MET A 197 -5.78 13.77 7.19
CA MET A 197 -4.33 13.68 7.40
C MET A 197 -3.79 14.86 8.21
N SER A 198 -2.72 14.63 8.96
CA SER A 198 -2.02 15.63 9.74
C SER A 198 -1.05 16.44 8.91
N PRO A 199 -0.86 17.74 9.19
CA PRO A 199 0.18 18.54 8.56
C PRO A 199 1.57 18.14 9.06
N ALA A 200 2.57 18.36 8.23
CA ALA A 200 3.98 18.28 8.61
C ALA A 200 4.42 19.53 9.42
N PRO A 201 5.63 19.55 10.00
CA PRO A 201 6.15 20.70 10.76
C PRO A 201 6.16 22.02 9.98
N ASP A 202 6.30 21.98 8.65
CA ASP A 202 6.23 23.14 7.75
C ASP A 202 4.79 23.60 7.43
N LYS A 203 3.80 23.04 8.15
CA LYS A 203 2.35 23.28 8.00
C LYS A 203 1.77 22.86 6.63
N LYS A 204 2.54 22.18 5.78
CA LYS A 204 2.08 21.60 4.53
C LYS A 204 1.62 20.17 4.74
N TYR A 205 0.85 19.65 3.78
CA TYR A 205 0.27 18.32 3.83
C TYR A 205 1.04 17.40 2.88
N TRP A 206 2.14 16.86 3.37
CA TRP A 206 2.85 15.74 2.78
C TRP A 206 2.21 14.44 3.25
N GLY A 207 2.31 13.36 2.52
CA GLY A 207 1.66 12.10 2.90
C GLY A 207 2.01 11.65 4.32
N ASN A 208 1.03 11.13 5.04
CA ASN A 208 1.26 10.54 6.35
C ASN A 208 1.67 9.07 6.21
N GLY A 209 2.66 8.65 6.98
CA GLY A 209 3.16 7.28 6.97
C GLY A 209 2.41 6.37 7.95
N PHE A 210 2.06 5.15 7.50
CA PHE A 210 1.55 4.08 8.36
C PHE A 210 2.58 2.95 8.34
N ARG A 211 3.17 2.67 9.50
CA ARG A 211 4.33 1.77 9.63
C ARG A 211 4.08 0.72 10.69
N PRO A 212 4.40 -0.54 10.41
CA PRO A 212 4.41 -1.57 11.44
C PRO A 212 5.43 -1.22 12.52
N ALA A 213 5.14 -1.57 13.78
CA ALA A 213 6.04 -1.32 14.90
C ALA A 213 7.39 -2.03 14.73
N LYS A 214 7.39 -3.21 14.13
CA LYS A 214 8.60 -4.02 13.88
C LYS A 214 8.65 -4.44 12.43
N GLN A 215 9.75 -4.13 11.75
CA GLN A 215 10.03 -4.62 10.41
C GLN A 215 11.53 -4.55 10.10
N ALA A 216 12.02 -5.47 9.27
CA ALA A 216 13.36 -5.46 8.74
C ALA A 216 13.50 -4.47 7.57
N ASN A 217 14.73 -4.08 7.25
CA ASN A 217 15.04 -3.38 6.00
C ASN A 217 14.74 -4.28 4.80
N ILE A 218 14.34 -3.66 3.69
CA ILE A 218 14.15 -4.33 2.42
C ILE A 218 15.50 -4.88 1.93
N VAL A 219 15.52 -6.16 1.57
CA VAL A 219 16.73 -6.84 1.08
C VAL A 219 16.83 -6.64 -0.42
N LYS A 220 17.91 -5.98 -0.86
CA LYS A 220 18.20 -5.78 -2.29
C LYS A 220 18.64 -7.08 -2.96
N GLY A 221 18.45 -7.19 -4.27
CA GLY A 221 18.81 -8.35 -5.08
C GLY A 221 17.86 -9.54 -4.98
N LYS A 222 16.83 -9.47 -4.12
CA LYS A 222 15.82 -10.54 -3.96
C LYS A 222 14.46 -10.09 -4.44
N TRP A 223 13.72 -10.99 -5.06
CA TRP A 223 12.31 -10.79 -5.36
C TRP A 223 11.48 -10.85 -4.07
N ILE A 224 10.54 -9.96 -3.97
CA ILE A 224 9.66 -9.78 -2.81
C ILE A 224 8.24 -9.73 -3.32
N CYS A 225 7.37 -10.59 -2.79
CA CYS A 225 5.93 -10.50 -3.04
C CYS A 225 5.34 -9.45 -2.11
N CYS A 226 4.86 -8.38 -2.68
CA CYS A 226 4.15 -7.33 -1.97
C CYS A 226 2.66 -7.41 -2.31
N GLU A 227 1.81 -7.33 -1.30
CA GLU A 227 0.37 -7.16 -1.49
C GLU A 227 -0.15 -6.12 -0.53
N PHE A 228 -1.11 -5.31 -0.95
CA PHE A 228 -1.80 -4.40 -0.06
C PHE A 228 -3.29 -4.30 -0.38
N MET A 229 -4.06 -3.99 0.64
CA MET A 229 -5.50 -3.81 0.59
C MET A 229 -5.85 -2.36 0.90
N LEU A 230 -6.83 -1.85 0.18
CA LEU A 230 -7.60 -0.67 0.52
C LEU A 230 -9.08 -1.07 0.61
N LYS A 231 -9.71 -0.82 1.76
CA LYS A 231 -11.15 -0.85 1.94
C LYS A 231 -11.64 0.57 2.12
N GLU A 232 -12.50 1.00 1.22
CA GLU A 232 -13.12 2.32 1.32
C GLU A 232 -14.08 2.39 2.50
N ASN A 233 -14.19 3.57 3.08
CA ASN A 233 -15.17 3.84 4.13
C ASN A 233 -16.56 4.11 3.55
N THR A 234 -17.59 3.88 4.36
CA THR A 234 -18.90 4.52 4.17
C THR A 234 -18.71 6.02 4.24
N PRO A 235 -19.16 6.83 3.26
CA PRO A 235 -18.87 8.25 3.22
C PRO A 235 -19.09 8.96 4.57
N GLY A 236 -18.05 9.61 5.07
CA GLY A 236 -18.05 10.30 6.35
C GLY A 236 -17.94 9.44 7.61
N LYS A 237 -17.85 8.10 7.49
CA LYS A 237 -17.61 7.20 8.62
C LYS A 237 -16.15 6.77 8.70
N HIS A 238 -15.70 6.36 9.89
CA HIS A 238 -14.36 5.83 10.15
C HIS A 238 -14.36 4.29 10.08
N ASP A 239 -14.87 3.71 9.00
CA ASP A 239 -14.94 2.27 8.79
C ASP A 239 -14.07 1.77 7.61
N GLY A 240 -13.23 2.65 7.07
CA GLY A 240 -12.22 2.31 6.07
C GLY A 240 -10.99 1.67 6.68
N GLU A 241 -10.27 0.90 5.85
CA GLU A 241 -9.11 0.13 6.28
C GLU A 241 -8.01 0.13 5.22
N GLN A 242 -6.77 -0.11 5.65
CA GLN A 242 -5.68 -0.53 4.77
C GLN A 242 -4.80 -1.54 5.48
N ALA A 243 -4.25 -2.48 4.72
CA ALA A 243 -3.36 -3.51 5.22
C ALA A 243 -2.32 -3.88 4.17
N PHE A 244 -1.15 -4.40 4.58
CA PHE A 244 -0.21 -4.95 3.62
C PHE A 244 0.48 -6.22 4.10
N TRP A 245 0.88 -7.02 3.14
CA TRP A 245 1.59 -8.29 3.29
C TRP A 245 2.92 -8.24 2.54
N ILE A 246 3.90 -8.90 3.10
CA ILE A 246 5.18 -9.17 2.45
C ILE A 246 5.40 -10.67 2.47
N ASP A 247 5.61 -11.26 1.30
CA ASP A 247 5.77 -12.71 1.10
C ASP A 247 4.62 -13.54 1.73
N GLY A 248 3.39 -13.00 1.66
CA GLY A 248 2.18 -13.59 2.20
C GLY A 248 1.97 -13.37 3.70
N GLU A 249 2.91 -12.77 4.42
CA GLU A 249 2.78 -12.48 5.85
C GLU A 249 2.22 -11.08 6.07
N LEU A 250 1.12 -10.98 6.82
CA LEU A 250 0.51 -9.70 7.21
C LEU A 250 1.49 -8.89 8.06
N ARG A 251 1.87 -7.72 7.59
CA ARG A 251 2.83 -6.83 8.27
C ARG A 251 2.18 -5.67 9.01
N GLY A 252 1.02 -5.23 8.54
CA GLY A 252 0.28 -4.14 9.19
C GLY A 252 -1.15 -4.06 8.71
N HIS A 253 -2.03 -3.67 9.62
CA HIS A 253 -3.45 -3.46 9.38
C HIS A 253 -3.91 -2.24 10.17
N TRP A 254 -4.41 -1.23 9.48
CA TRP A 254 -4.93 0.01 10.06
C TRP A 254 -6.40 0.14 9.71
N LYS A 255 -7.19 0.46 10.70
CA LYS A 255 -8.65 0.59 10.66
C LYS A 255 -9.05 2.02 11.01
N GLU A 256 -10.34 2.27 11.00
CA GLU A 256 -10.93 3.55 11.41
C GLU A 256 -10.48 4.73 10.55
N ILE A 257 -10.27 4.48 9.24
CA ILE A 257 -9.85 5.51 8.32
C ILE A 257 -11.07 6.05 7.57
N ASN A 258 -11.24 7.37 7.58
CA ASN A 258 -12.24 8.07 6.79
C ASN A 258 -11.60 8.61 5.51
N TRP A 259 -11.48 7.76 4.49
CA TRP A 259 -10.84 8.10 3.22
C TRP A 259 -11.55 9.23 2.48
N ARG A 260 -12.89 9.21 2.52
CA ARG A 260 -13.75 10.05 1.69
C ARG A 260 -15.03 10.48 2.40
N LYS A 261 -15.52 11.67 2.03
CA LYS A 261 -16.83 12.20 2.44
C LYS A 261 -17.88 12.01 1.34
N SER A 262 -17.45 12.00 0.07
CA SER A 262 -18.34 11.86 -1.08
C SER A 262 -18.62 10.40 -1.42
N PRO A 263 -19.88 10.04 -1.70
CA PRO A 263 -20.23 8.70 -2.18
C PRO A 263 -19.74 8.43 -3.61
N THR A 264 -19.37 9.45 -4.36
CA THR A 264 -18.90 9.34 -5.75
C THR A 264 -17.39 9.29 -5.89
N LEU A 265 -16.64 9.59 -4.82
CA LEU A 265 -15.18 9.50 -4.83
C LEU A 265 -14.74 8.08 -4.50
N HIS A 266 -14.04 7.44 -5.42
CA HIS A 266 -13.60 6.05 -5.31
C HIS A 266 -12.15 5.87 -5.77
N ALA A 267 -11.45 4.88 -5.19
CA ALA A 267 -10.19 4.39 -5.73
C ALA A 267 -10.43 3.74 -7.10
N ASN A 268 -9.89 4.33 -8.15
CA ASN A 268 -10.17 4.00 -9.53
C ASN A 268 -8.95 4.05 -10.46
N ALA A 269 -7.75 4.20 -9.87
CA ALA A 269 -6.49 4.16 -10.59
C ALA A 269 -5.40 3.50 -9.76
N LEU A 270 -4.55 2.72 -10.44
CA LEU A 270 -3.28 2.23 -9.92
C LEU A 270 -2.15 2.81 -10.74
N THR A 271 -1.13 3.34 -10.06
CA THR A 271 0.13 3.72 -10.70
C THR A 271 1.26 2.85 -10.14
N VAL A 272 2.01 2.22 -11.04
CA VAL A 272 3.30 1.59 -10.74
C VAL A 272 4.37 2.53 -11.22
N GLU A 273 5.18 3.06 -10.33
CA GLU A 273 6.19 4.05 -10.67
C GLU A 273 7.38 3.98 -9.71
N ALA A 274 8.48 4.57 -10.11
CA ALA A 274 9.55 4.95 -9.21
C ALA A 274 10.20 6.22 -9.73
N TYR A 275 10.57 7.11 -8.81
CA TYR A 275 11.43 8.23 -9.14
C TYR A 275 12.42 8.51 -8.03
N ILE A 276 13.49 9.24 -8.37
CA ILE A 276 14.58 9.62 -7.48
C ILE A 276 14.77 11.12 -7.49
N THR A 277 15.30 11.64 -6.39
CA THR A 277 15.75 13.03 -6.29
C THR A 277 17.10 13.08 -5.59
N ASP A 278 17.89 14.12 -5.89
CA ASP A 278 19.16 14.41 -5.23
C ASP A 278 19.05 14.70 -3.73
N ARG A 279 17.83 15.02 -3.28
CA ARG A 279 17.52 15.20 -1.86
C ARG A 279 17.65 13.88 -1.08
N TRP A 280 17.30 12.75 -1.71
CA TRP A 280 17.19 11.45 -1.03
C TRP A 280 18.27 10.46 -1.41
N THR A 281 18.78 10.51 -2.63
CA THR A 281 19.86 9.64 -3.09
C THR A 281 20.97 10.40 -3.79
N LYS A 282 22.20 9.94 -3.64
CA LYS A 282 23.35 10.40 -4.42
C LYS A 282 23.81 9.37 -5.45
N ILE A 283 23.09 8.24 -5.52
CA ILE A 283 23.37 7.19 -6.51
C ILE A 283 22.83 7.66 -7.85
N PRO A 284 23.70 7.79 -8.88
CA PRO A 284 23.33 8.40 -10.16
C PRO A 284 22.31 7.57 -10.94
N VAL A 285 22.37 6.24 -10.84
CA VAL A 285 21.45 5.33 -11.55
C VAL A 285 20.82 4.36 -10.54
N ASN A 286 19.51 4.35 -10.50
CA ASN A 286 18.72 3.50 -9.61
C ASN A 286 17.85 2.57 -10.43
N VAL A 287 18.00 1.27 -10.22
CA VAL A 287 17.29 0.23 -10.97
C VAL A 287 16.45 -0.62 -10.03
N LEU A 288 15.22 -0.84 -10.44
CA LEU A 288 14.34 -1.80 -9.79
C LEU A 288 13.45 -2.48 -10.82
N TYR A 289 12.79 -3.54 -10.39
CA TYR A 289 11.98 -4.40 -11.25
C TYR A 289 10.61 -4.62 -10.65
N PHE A 290 9.60 -4.74 -11.50
CA PHE A 290 8.27 -5.18 -11.13
C PHE A 290 7.87 -6.39 -11.98
N ASP A 291 7.06 -7.24 -11.37
CA ASP A 291 6.54 -8.42 -12.04
C ASP A 291 5.17 -8.83 -11.49
N ASN A 292 4.42 -9.62 -12.28
CA ASN A 292 3.20 -10.30 -11.86
C ASN A 292 2.24 -9.41 -11.06
N LEU A 293 1.88 -8.26 -11.62
CA LEU A 293 0.94 -7.35 -10.97
C LEU A 293 -0.50 -7.83 -11.15
N VAL A 294 -1.26 -7.84 -10.05
CA VAL A 294 -2.69 -8.19 -10.02
C VAL A 294 -3.45 -7.17 -9.19
N ILE A 295 -4.55 -6.64 -9.75
CA ILE A 295 -5.58 -5.86 -9.02
C ILE A 295 -6.79 -6.77 -8.89
N ALA A 296 -7.28 -6.99 -7.67
CA ALA A 296 -8.37 -7.91 -7.40
C ALA A 296 -9.33 -7.40 -6.31
N LYS A 297 -10.47 -8.07 -6.17
CA LYS A 297 -11.49 -7.83 -5.12
C LYS A 297 -11.24 -8.67 -3.86
N GLU A 298 -10.32 -9.63 -3.93
CA GLU A 298 -10.02 -10.59 -2.88
C GLU A 298 -8.50 -10.72 -2.72
N TYR A 299 -8.06 -11.23 -1.58
CA TYR A 299 -6.65 -11.50 -1.29
C TYR A 299 -6.06 -12.47 -2.32
N VAL A 300 -5.03 -12.01 -3.01
CA VAL A 300 -4.39 -12.74 -4.10
C VAL A 300 -3.40 -13.76 -3.57
N GLY A 301 -2.53 -13.34 -2.65
CA GLY A 301 -1.44 -14.14 -2.11
C GLY A 301 -0.26 -14.31 -3.06
N PRO A 302 0.85 -14.89 -2.58
CA PRO A 302 1.96 -15.27 -3.43
C PRO A 302 1.55 -16.26 -4.51
N SER A 303 2.19 -16.16 -5.69
CA SER A 303 1.99 -17.13 -6.79
C SER A 303 2.31 -18.54 -6.33
N GLY A 304 1.49 -19.52 -6.73
CA GLY A 304 1.80 -20.93 -6.59
C GLY A 304 3.08 -21.29 -7.38
N ARG A 305 3.91 -22.15 -6.80
CA ARG A 305 5.08 -22.73 -7.47
C ARG A 305 4.68 -23.82 -8.44
#